data_6838b27d6016783bdb1e6c90ae27f5e6
#
_entry.id   6838b27d6016783bdb1e6c90ae27f5e6
#
_cell.length_a   1.000
_cell.length_b   1.000
_cell.length_c   1.000
_cell.angle_alpha   90.00
_cell.angle_beta   90.00
_cell.angle_gamma   90.00
#
_symmetry.space_group_name_H-M   'P 1'
#
loop_
_entity.id
_entity.type
_entity.pdbx_description
1 polymer ?
#
loop_
_entity_poly.entity_id
_entity_poly.type
_entity_poly.pdbx_seq_one_letter_code
_entity_poly.pdbx_strand_id
1 'polypeptide(L)'
;MKSNLKKAGLLLTGIMVGGKLFAQTPDTTATNDYVKPFSGGCQLRTWSVGVHGGLLTPFTIFGSNNRQDFTNPQEQIGYGAYIKKQILPSFGLQADFLRGKVKSTDSQADGSGNSPYSQYVTDINYSVALSANITLANINWRHEKPFIQPYLTLGAGTMNYTPKVTPVGGQETKFKTTGNGSINEVYIPLGLGLKFDLAPGVNLDMGYQVNFVNSDNFDGYNHGSTNDRFSYAHIGLEFALGSSKKPQMATHNPVSSMRAEYLSENAQTKSLLQQLIDAEKAKKDQLSNDLNTTNANLAKLTTDSDGDGVVDVNDKCPNTPAGTKVDGSGCPLAKPVIYVTEEDKKVVKDAIKNLEFDLGKSTIRDHSLPSLDRVAQLLVDKNFSLKLAGHTDNTGSKDLNMRLSKDRAESIKAYLVSKGANASRIEATGYGQNQPIATNKTAAGRQANRRVEFTLY
;
A
#
# COMPACT_ATOMS: atom_id res chain seq x y z
N MET A 1 24.38 5.26 -39.39
CA MET A 1 23.38 5.46 -38.32
C MET A 1 22.52 4.24 -37.97
N LYS A 2 22.14 3.34 -38.87
CA LYS A 2 21.28 2.17 -38.56
C LYS A 2 21.99 1.00 -37.85
N SER A 3 23.33 0.92 -37.82
CA SER A 3 24.04 -0.23 -37.23
C SER A 3 24.31 -0.09 -35.72
N ASN A 4 24.44 1.11 -35.20
CA ASN A 4 24.80 1.34 -33.78
C ASN A 4 23.58 1.32 -32.85
N LEU A 5 22.40 1.68 -33.35
CA LEU A 5 21.13 1.53 -32.60
C LEU A 5 20.76 0.05 -32.35
N LYS A 6 21.17 -0.85 -33.29
CA LYS A 6 20.99 -2.29 -33.11
C LYS A 6 21.89 -2.88 -32.03
N LYS A 7 23.10 -2.32 -31.81
CA LYS A 7 24.03 -2.80 -30.78
C LYS A 7 23.59 -2.37 -29.37
N ALA A 8 23.07 -1.15 -29.23
CA ALA A 8 22.48 -0.70 -27.95
C ALA A 8 21.19 -1.46 -27.59
N GLY A 9 20.34 -1.75 -28.58
CA GLY A 9 19.15 -2.58 -28.40
C GLY A 9 19.47 -4.03 -28.04
N LEU A 10 20.57 -4.61 -28.54
CA LEU A 10 21.00 -5.98 -28.23
C LEU A 10 21.55 -6.10 -26.80
N LEU A 11 22.18 -5.06 -26.25
CA LEU A 11 22.63 -5.07 -24.84
C LEU A 11 21.47 -5.00 -23.87
N LEU A 12 20.40 -4.27 -24.20
CA LEU A 12 19.18 -4.21 -23.37
C LEU A 12 18.36 -5.51 -23.43
N THR A 13 18.32 -6.20 -24.56
CA THR A 13 17.58 -7.47 -24.72
C THR A 13 18.34 -8.68 -24.17
N GLY A 14 19.68 -8.64 -24.13
CA GLY A 14 20.50 -9.74 -23.57
C GLY A 14 20.36 -9.93 -22.06
N ILE A 15 19.96 -8.89 -21.32
CA ILE A 15 19.78 -8.95 -19.85
C ILE A 15 18.40 -9.54 -19.48
N MET A 16 17.43 -9.52 -20.39
CA MET A 16 16.06 -9.99 -20.11
C MET A 16 15.88 -11.51 -20.24
N VAL A 17 16.80 -12.26 -20.80
CA VAL A 17 16.61 -13.70 -21.13
C VAL A 17 17.25 -14.65 -20.12
N GLY A 18 18.04 -14.16 -19.15
CA GLY A 18 18.76 -14.99 -18.17
C GLY A 18 18.09 -15.19 -16.81
N GLY A 19 16.97 -14.54 -16.55
CA GLY A 19 16.28 -14.64 -15.28
C GLY A 19 15.44 -15.91 -15.16
N LYS A 20 15.96 -16.96 -14.49
CA LYS A 20 15.11 -18.03 -14.00
C LYS A 20 14.00 -17.43 -13.17
N LEU A 21 12.75 -17.57 -13.59
CA LEU A 21 11.57 -17.34 -12.78
C LEU A 21 11.63 -18.30 -11.58
N PHE A 22 12.21 -17.84 -10.48
CA PHE A 22 12.02 -18.51 -9.20
C PHE A 22 10.56 -18.27 -8.81
N ALA A 23 9.74 -19.31 -8.96
CA ALA A 23 8.46 -19.38 -8.31
C ALA A 23 8.75 -19.42 -6.80
N GLN A 24 8.72 -18.26 -6.15
CA GLN A 24 8.75 -18.21 -4.69
C GLN A 24 7.43 -18.78 -4.17
N THR A 25 7.53 -19.84 -3.39
CA THR A 25 6.46 -20.27 -2.49
C THR A 25 6.02 -19.10 -1.63
N PRO A 26 4.74 -18.96 -1.28
CA PRO A 26 4.30 -17.89 -0.38
C PRO A 26 5.04 -18.04 0.95
N ASP A 27 5.95 -17.11 1.19
CA ASP A 27 6.71 -17.06 2.43
C ASP A 27 5.75 -16.59 3.54
N THR A 28 5.31 -17.54 4.36
CA THR A 28 4.48 -17.27 5.54
C THR A 28 5.30 -16.80 6.75
N THR A 29 6.61 -16.70 6.58
CA THR A 29 7.49 -16.15 7.62
C THR A 29 7.44 -14.62 7.58
N ALA A 30 6.97 -14.00 8.65
CA ALA A 30 7.09 -12.56 8.85
C ALA A 30 8.57 -12.18 8.71
N THR A 31 8.93 -11.57 7.59
CA THR A 31 10.30 -11.14 7.34
C THR A 31 10.67 -10.04 8.32
N ASN A 32 11.93 -10.01 8.75
CA ASN A 32 12.53 -8.97 9.62
C ASN A 32 12.45 -7.53 9.07
N ASP A 33 11.74 -7.34 7.95
CA ASP A 33 11.59 -6.07 7.24
C ASP A 33 10.32 -5.29 7.66
N TYR A 34 9.55 -5.82 8.61
CA TYR A 34 8.37 -5.10 9.11
C TYR A 34 8.80 -3.84 9.87
N VAL A 35 8.33 -2.71 9.42
CA VAL A 35 8.44 -1.42 10.09
C VAL A 35 7.05 -0.90 10.37
N LYS A 36 6.76 -0.57 11.62
CA LYS A 36 5.46 -0.04 12.01
C LYS A 36 5.11 1.18 11.14
N PRO A 37 3.95 1.21 10.48
CA PRO A 37 3.52 2.35 9.68
C PRO A 37 3.61 3.64 10.48
N PHE A 38 4.12 4.71 9.87
CA PHE A 38 4.26 6.03 10.47
C PHE A 38 5.21 6.13 11.67
N SER A 39 6.07 5.14 11.91
CA SER A 39 7.03 5.14 13.04
C SER A 39 8.22 6.08 12.87
N GLY A 40 8.30 6.80 11.74
CA GLY A 40 9.37 7.74 11.42
C GLY A 40 10.66 7.11 10.90
N GLY A 41 11.56 7.95 10.38
CA GLY A 41 12.81 7.53 9.72
C GLY A 41 13.84 6.83 10.61
N CYS A 42 13.67 6.85 11.95
CA CYS A 42 14.63 6.24 12.88
C CYS A 42 14.71 4.71 12.75
N GLN A 43 13.68 4.05 12.23
CA GLN A 43 13.65 2.60 12.03
C GLN A 43 14.15 2.16 10.67
N LEU A 44 14.49 3.08 9.78
CA LEU A 44 14.87 2.84 8.41
C LEU A 44 16.29 3.33 8.13
N ARG A 45 16.99 2.69 7.17
CA ARG A 45 18.22 3.22 6.60
C ARG A 45 17.87 4.31 5.59
N THR A 46 18.31 5.53 5.83
CA THR A 46 17.97 6.70 5.03
C THR A 46 19.12 7.21 4.18
N TRP A 47 20.34 6.77 4.45
CA TRP A 47 21.52 7.12 3.69
C TRP A 47 21.94 5.98 2.78
N SER A 48 22.40 6.32 1.58
CA SER A 48 23.04 5.39 0.65
C SER A 48 24.20 6.06 -0.08
N VAL A 49 25.13 5.25 -0.53
CA VAL A 49 26.20 5.64 -1.45
C VAL A 49 26.10 4.78 -2.69
N GLY A 50 26.35 5.39 -3.84
CA GLY A 50 26.36 4.68 -5.12
C GLY A 50 27.65 4.95 -5.87
N VAL A 51 28.07 3.95 -6.63
CA VAL A 51 29.15 4.07 -7.61
C VAL A 51 28.63 3.61 -8.95
N HIS A 52 28.96 4.32 -10.00
CA HIS A 52 28.46 4.04 -11.34
C HIS A 52 29.51 4.30 -12.41
N GLY A 53 29.39 3.58 -13.50
CA GLY A 53 30.16 3.79 -14.72
C GLY A 53 29.23 3.70 -15.93
N GLY A 54 29.63 4.33 -17.02
CA GLY A 54 28.77 4.36 -18.19
C GLY A 54 29.38 5.08 -19.38
N LEU A 55 28.50 5.45 -20.29
CA LEU A 55 28.88 6.09 -21.56
C LEU A 55 28.47 7.56 -21.57
N LEU A 56 29.40 8.42 -21.80
CA LEU A 56 29.23 9.84 -22.07
C LEU A 56 29.15 10.07 -23.55
N THR A 57 28.19 10.82 -24.03
CA THR A 57 28.08 11.18 -25.45
C THR A 57 27.39 12.54 -25.60
N PRO A 58 27.78 13.35 -26.58
CA PRO A 58 27.07 14.59 -26.91
C PRO A 58 25.67 14.33 -27.48
N PHE A 59 25.37 13.10 -27.93
CA PHE A 59 24.04 12.73 -28.38
C PHE A 59 23.05 12.74 -27.22
N THR A 60 21.89 13.36 -27.39
CA THR A 60 20.79 13.35 -26.43
C THR A 60 19.50 12.88 -27.11
N ILE A 61 18.69 12.09 -26.39
CA ILE A 61 17.37 11.65 -26.90
C ILE A 61 16.36 12.80 -26.97
N PHE A 62 16.64 13.91 -26.28
CA PHE A 62 15.81 15.10 -26.29
C PHE A 62 16.46 16.20 -27.12
N GLY A 63 15.86 16.56 -28.23
CA GLY A 63 16.27 17.64 -29.08
C GLY A 63 16.73 17.24 -30.48
N SER A 64 16.79 18.21 -31.37
CA SER A 64 17.23 18.00 -32.76
C SER A 64 18.75 17.88 -32.81
N ASN A 65 19.27 16.87 -33.47
CA ASN A 65 20.70 16.68 -33.72
C ASN A 65 21.32 17.84 -34.56
N ASN A 66 20.50 18.59 -35.28
CA ASN A 66 20.95 19.74 -36.09
C ASN A 66 21.32 21.00 -35.28
N ARG A 67 21.25 20.92 -33.96
CA ARG A 67 21.62 22.02 -33.05
C ARG A 67 22.91 21.77 -32.26
N GLN A 68 23.60 20.71 -32.56
CA GLN A 68 24.94 20.44 -32.01
C GLN A 68 26.00 20.85 -33.01
N ASP A 69 27.06 21.45 -32.52
CA ASP A 69 28.11 21.98 -33.37
C ASP A 69 28.96 20.90 -34.04
N PHE A 70 28.88 19.65 -33.55
CA PHE A 70 29.53 18.48 -34.15
C PHE A 70 28.52 17.40 -34.51
N THR A 71 28.71 16.76 -35.64
CA THR A 71 27.71 15.90 -36.27
C THR A 71 27.82 14.40 -35.93
N ASN A 72 29.05 13.93 -35.57
CA ASN A 72 29.34 12.53 -35.32
C ASN A 72 29.71 12.26 -33.87
N PRO A 73 28.72 12.06 -32.97
CA PRO A 73 28.93 11.76 -31.55
C PRO A 73 29.71 10.46 -31.35
N GLN A 74 30.68 10.47 -30.43
CA GLN A 74 31.50 9.34 -30.02
C GLN A 74 31.19 9.01 -28.55
N GLU A 75 30.99 7.74 -28.25
CA GLU A 75 30.78 7.28 -26.86
C GLU A 75 32.13 7.24 -26.13
N GLN A 76 32.19 7.82 -24.95
CA GLN A 76 33.36 7.82 -24.08
C GLN A 76 32.97 7.29 -22.68
N ILE A 77 33.95 6.74 -21.98
CA ILE A 77 33.70 6.23 -20.62
C ILE A 77 33.63 7.39 -19.65
N GLY A 78 32.56 7.36 -18.83
CA GLY A 78 32.40 8.19 -17.65
C GLY A 78 32.22 7.33 -16.41
N TYR A 79 32.62 7.85 -15.26
CA TYR A 79 32.42 7.21 -13.97
C TYR A 79 32.10 8.24 -12.88
N GLY A 80 31.42 7.82 -11.87
CA GLY A 80 31.03 8.71 -10.79
C GLY A 80 30.60 7.97 -9.56
N ALA A 81 30.22 8.76 -8.60
CA ALA A 81 29.67 8.28 -7.33
C ALA A 81 28.65 9.29 -6.80
N TYR A 82 27.77 8.83 -5.96
CA TYR A 82 26.84 9.72 -5.27
C TYR A 82 26.64 9.32 -3.81
N ILE A 83 26.25 10.30 -3.02
CA ILE A 83 25.67 10.09 -1.70
C ILE A 83 24.22 10.58 -1.72
N LYS A 84 23.30 9.77 -1.21
CA LYS A 84 21.89 10.08 -1.20
C LYS A 84 21.32 9.99 0.21
N LYS A 85 20.51 10.98 0.57
CA LYS A 85 19.66 11.01 1.75
C LYS A 85 18.22 10.82 1.33
N GLN A 86 17.62 9.69 1.65
CA GLN A 86 16.20 9.48 1.47
C GLN A 86 15.43 10.20 2.59
N ILE A 87 14.50 11.04 2.23
CA ILE A 87 13.68 11.85 3.16
C ILE A 87 12.30 11.22 3.32
N LEU A 88 11.71 10.79 2.20
CA LEU A 88 10.45 10.05 2.12
C LEU A 88 10.67 8.80 1.26
N PRO A 89 9.82 7.79 1.33
CA PRO A 89 9.93 6.61 0.44
C PRO A 89 10.00 6.97 -1.06
N SER A 90 9.35 8.07 -1.46
CA SER A 90 9.32 8.55 -2.84
C SER A 90 10.27 9.71 -3.13
N PHE A 91 10.95 10.29 -2.13
CA PHE A 91 11.76 11.50 -2.31
C PHE A 91 13.08 11.42 -1.55
N GLY A 92 14.17 11.69 -2.26
CA GLY A 92 15.53 11.81 -1.70
C GLY A 92 16.29 12.99 -2.27
N LEU A 93 17.31 13.43 -1.55
CA LEU A 93 18.33 14.38 -2.02
C LEU A 93 19.61 13.60 -2.29
N GLN A 94 20.24 13.86 -3.44
CA GLN A 94 21.41 13.16 -3.95
C GLN A 94 22.49 14.17 -4.32
N ALA A 95 23.67 14.00 -3.78
CA ALA A 95 24.85 14.72 -4.23
C ALA A 95 25.67 13.84 -5.13
N ASP A 96 25.83 14.24 -6.38
CA ASP A 96 26.44 13.48 -7.46
C ASP A 96 27.84 14.01 -7.78
N PHE A 97 28.75 13.11 -8.09
CA PHE A 97 30.06 13.38 -8.66
C PHE A 97 30.20 12.62 -9.97
N LEU A 98 30.66 13.30 -11.04
CA LEU A 98 30.88 12.68 -12.34
C LEU A 98 32.21 13.17 -12.91
N ARG A 99 32.94 12.25 -13.52
CA ARG A 99 34.17 12.48 -14.27
C ARG A 99 34.21 11.64 -15.55
N GLY A 100 34.85 12.16 -16.60
CA GLY A 100 34.95 11.42 -17.86
C GLY A 100 35.35 12.33 -19.02
N LYS A 101 35.02 11.88 -20.22
CA LYS A 101 35.29 12.63 -21.45
C LYS A 101 34.04 12.63 -22.32
N VAL A 102 33.87 13.71 -23.08
CA VAL A 102 32.87 13.80 -24.13
C VAL A 102 33.59 14.10 -25.45
N LYS A 103 33.23 13.40 -26.51
CA LYS A 103 33.92 13.51 -27.81
C LYS A 103 32.93 13.48 -28.96
N SER A 104 33.20 14.28 -29.99
CA SER A 104 32.53 14.17 -31.28
C SER A 104 33.49 14.53 -32.41
N THR A 105 33.15 14.14 -33.62
CA THR A 105 33.92 14.47 -34.83
C THR A 105 33.04 15.22 -35.83
N ASP A 106 33.69 15.86 -36.76
CA ASP A 106 33.12 16.59 -37.88
C ASP A 106 32.22 17.74 -37.43
N SER A 107 32.85 18.92 -37.22
CA SER A 107 32.10 20.14 -36.87
C SER A 107 31.13 20.51 -38.00
N GLN A 108 30.06 21.20 -37.63
CA GLN A 108 29.19 21.84 -38.63
C GLN A 108 30.01 22.83 -39.49
N ALA A 109 29.56 23.03 -40.70
CA ALA A 109 30.14 24.01 -41.59
C ALA A 109 29.90 25.43 -41.05
N ASP A 110 30.93 26.25 -41.10
CA ASP A 110 30.84 27.68 -40.85
C ASP A 110 30.08 28.42 -41.97
N GLY A 111 29.93 29.71 -41.86
CA GLY A 111 29.27 30.56 -42.85
C GLY A 111 29.93 30.53 -44.24
N SER A 112 31.14 29.93 -44.39
CA SER A 112 31.87 29.72 -45.64
C SER A 112 31.65 28.33 -46.23
N GLY A 113 30.89 27.46 -45.54
CA GLY A 113 30.65 26.08 -45.96
C GLY A 113 31.74 25.08 -45.60
N ASN A 114 32.74 25.50 -44.81
CA ASN A 114 33.86 24.66 -44.38
C ASN A 114 33.66 24.22 -42.93
N SER A 115 33.91 22.95 -42.61
CA SER A 115 33.98 22.47 -41.26
C SER A 115 35.35 22.79 -40.65
N PRO A 116 35.46 23.73 -39.68
CA PRO A 116 36.75 24.20 -39.19
C PRO A 116 37.48 23.15 -38.33
N TYR A 117 36.73 22.25 -37.68
CA TYR A 117 37.30 21.27 -36.76
C TYR A 117 36.97 19.84 -37.16
N SER A 118 37.96 18.96 -37.06
CA SER A 118 37.82 17.53 -37.33
C SER A 118 37.25 16.77 -36.10
N GLN A 119 37.53 17.26 -34.90
CA GLN A 119 36.99 16.69 -33.64
C GLN A 119 37.11 17.66 -32.47
N TYR A 120 36.31 17.37 -31.44
CA TYR A 120 36.57 17.90 -30.11
C TYR A 120 36.68 16.77 -29.09
N VAL A 121 37.37 17.05 -27.99
CA VAL A 121 37.44 16.22 -26.79
C VAL A 121 37.32 17.13 -25.57
N THR A 122 36.29 16.99 -24.81
CA THR A 122 36.13 17.71 -23.54
C THR A 122 36.41 16.80 -22.39
N ASP A 123 37.45 17.07 -21.65
CA ASP A 123 37.75 16.40 -20.37
C ASP A 123 36.91 17.01 -19.28
N ILE A 124 35.96 16.26 -18.72
CA ILE A 124 35.26 16.63 -17.48
C ILE A 124 36.20 16.29 -16.32
N ASN A 125 36.87 17.33 -15.80
CA ASN A 125 37.83 17.16 -14.71
C ASN A 125 37.13 16.71 -13.43
N TYR A 126 36.01 17.35 -13.12
CA TYR A 126 35.04 16.96 -12.10
C TYR A 126 33.72 17.69 -12.33
N SER A 127 32.62 17.11 -11.91
CA SER A 127 31.36 17.79 -11.75
C SER A 127 30.72 17.37 -10.43
N VAL A 128 30.02 18.31 -9.81
CA VAL A 128 29.26 18.09 -8.57
C VAL A 128 27.88 18.68 -8.76
N ALA A 129 26.83 17.91 -8.47
CA ALA A 129 25.46 18.36 -8.52
C ALA A 129 24.70 17.95 -7.27
N LEU A 130 23.71 18.75 -6.90
CA LEU A 130 22.69 18.38 -5.93
C LEU A 130 21.38 18.16 -6.67
N SER A 131 20.85 16.97 -6.57
CA SER A 131 19.68 16.53 -7.32
C SER A 131 18.57 16.04 -6.38
N ALA A 132 17.32 16.38 -6.69
CA ALA A 132 16.16 15.69 -6.17
C ALA A 132 16.05 14.34 -6.89
N ASN A 133 15.88 13.26 -6.13
CA ASN A 133 15.64 11.92 -6.65
C ASN A 133 14.21 11.52 -6.26
N ILE A 134 13.35 11.36 -7.26
CA ILE A 134 11.92 11.11 -7.10
C ILE A 134 11.61 9.70 -7.60
N THR A 135 11.27 8.80 -6.71
CA THR A 135 10.78 7.47 -7.06
C THR A 135 9.34 7.57 -7.54
N LEU A 136 9.10 7.22 -8.79
CA LEU A 136 7.79 7.35 -9.45
C LEU A 136 6.84 6.22 -9.08
N ALA A 137 7.38 5.02 -8.89
CA ALA A 137 6.60 3.84 -8.52
C ALA A 137 7.50 2.80 -7.84
N ASN A 138 6.88 1.95 -7.05
CA ASN A 138 7.47 0.70 -6.55
C ASN A 138 6.74 -0.44 -7.24
N ILE A 139 7.31 -0.99 -8.30
CA ILE A 139 6.70 -2.06 -9.07
C ILE A 139 7.06 -3.38 -8.41
N ASN A 140 6.05 -4.04 -7.89
CA ASN A 140 6.17 -5.36 -7.31
C ASN A 140 5.13 -6.30 -7.91
N TRP A 141 5.60 -7.39 -8.51
CA TRP A 141 4.72 -8.37 -9.14
C TRP A 141 3.77 -9.08 -8.15
N ARG A 142 4.11 -9.10 -6.84
CA ARG A 142 3.36 -9.81 -5.79
C ARG A 142 3.02 -8.98 -4.56
N HIS A 143 3.19 -7.67 -4.61
CA HIS A 143 2.89 -6.73 -3.51
C HIS A 143 3.74 -6.88 -2.23
N GLU A 144 4.84 -7.65 -2.25
CA GLU A 144 5.65 -7.94 -1.05
C GLU A 144 6.92 -7.10 -0.95
N LYS A 145 7.75 -7.08 -2.00
CA LYS A 145 8.97 -6.25 -2.06
C LYS A 145 9.07 -5.55 -3.41
N PRO A 146 9.44 -4.28 -3.47
CA PRO A 146 9.64 -3.60 -4.74
C PRO A 146 10.86 -4.20 -5.44
N PHE A 147 10.65 -4.79 -6.61
CA PHE A 147 11.72 -5.33 -7.43
C PHE A 147 12.28 -4.28 -8.39
N ILE A 148 11.43 -3.40 -8.92
CA ILE A 148 11.80 -2.35 -9.86
C ILE A 148 11.27 -1.01 -9.36
N GLN A 149 12.14 0.00 -9.35
CA GLN A 149 11.82 1.36 -8.95
C GLN A 149 12.21 2.33 -10.06
N PRO A 150 11.27 2.75 -10.92
CA PRO A 150 11.50 3.88 -11.80
C PRO A 150 11.69 5.17 -10.99
N TYR A 151 12.67 5.96 -11.37
CA TYR A 151 12.95 7.23 -10.72
C TYR A 151 13.25 8.34 -11.73
N LEU A 152 13.04 9.56 -11.29
CA LEU A 152 13.42 10.79 -11.97
C LEU A 152 14.42 11.55 -11.10
N THR A 153 15.44 12.14 -11.72
CA THR A 153 16.34 13.08 -11.05
C THR A 153 16.31 14.44 -11.74
N LEU A 154 16.29 15.48 -10.95
CA LEU A 154 16.42 16.86 -11.40
C LEU A 154 17.29 17.61 -10.40
N GLY A 155 18.30 18.31 -10.91
CA GLY A 155 19.25 18.99 -10.04
C GLY A 155 19.85 20.24 -10.63
N ALA A 156 20.80 20.78 -9.89
CA ALA A 156 21.71 21.81 -10.35
C ALA A 156 23.10 21.54 -9.80
N GLY A 157 24.10 21.88 -10.58
CA GLY A 157 25.49 21.60 -10.22
C GLY A 157 26.48 22.53 -10.92
N THR A 158 27.72 22.31 -10.57
CA THR A 158 28.86 22.96 -11.23
C THR A 158 29.83 21.92 -11.75
N MET A 159 30.43 22.20 -12.86
CA MET A 159 31.47 21.36 -13.46
C MET A 159 32.69 22.17 -13.84
N ASN A 160 33.83 21.52 -13.70
CA ASN A 160 35.10 21.98 -14.25
C ASN A 160 35.47 21.08 -15.43
N TYR A 161 35.65 21.66 -16.57
CA TYR A 161 35.98 20.92 -17.79
C TYR A 161 37.04 21.64 -18.62
N THR A 162 37.72 20.88 -19.52
CA THR A 162 38.75 21.38 -20.40
C THR A 162 38.40 20.95 -21.83
N PRO A 163 37.80 21.85 -22.62
CA PRO A 163 37.51 21.57 -24.01
C PRO A 163 38.78 21.70 -24.87
N LYS A 164 38.93 20.77 -25.79
CA LYS A 164 40.01 20.70 -26.75
C LYS A 164 39.43 20.46 -28.13
N VAL A 165 39.93 21.18 -29.10
CA VAL A 165 39.50 21.04 -30.50
C VAL A 165 40.70 20.71 -31.39
N THR A 166 40.44 19.97 -32.42
CA THR A 166 41.44 19.65 -33.44
C THR A 166 40.99 20.28 -34.76
N PRO A 167 41.67 21.32 -35.26
CA PRO A 167 41.38 21.87 -36.57
C PRO A 167 41.59 20.83 -37.66
N VAL A 168 40.93 20.97 -38.79
CA VAL A 168 41.15 20.08 -39.95
C VAL A 168 42.62 20.23 -40.44
N GLY A 169 43.35 19.12 -40.41
CA GLY A 169 44.78 19.10 -40.75
C GLY A 169 45.72 19.68 -39.68
N GLY A 170 45.22 20.05 -38.50
CA GLY A 170 45.98 20.62 -37.40
C GLY A 170 46.18 19.65 -36.22
N GLN A 171 46.82 20.17 -35.17
CA GLN A 171 46.98 19.44 -33.90
C GLN A 171 45.92 19.86 -32.88
N GLU A 172 45.65 18.97 -31.91
CA GLU A 172 44.73 19.24 -30.80
C GLU A 172 45.21 20.46 -30.00
N THR A 173 44.32 21.40 -29.78
CA THR A 173 44.58 22.61 -29.00
C THR A 173 43.50 22.80 -27.95
N LYS A 174 43.85 23.38 -26.80
CA LYS A 174 42.88 23.77 -25.79
C LYS A 174 42.12 24.99 -26.29
N PHE A 175 40.78 24.97 -26.12
CA PHE A 175 39.94 26.09 -26.48
C PHE A 175 40.32 27.36 -25.69
N LYS A 176 40.50 27.22 -24.36
CA LYS A 176 41.02 28.32 -23.53
C LYS A 176 42.53 28.20 -23.38
N THR A 177 43.25 29.19 -23.87
CA THR A 177 44.72 29.23 -23.86
C THR A 177 45.32 29.80 -22.58
N THR A 178 44.52 30.52 -21.76
CA THR A 178 44.98 31.12 -20.51
C THR A 178 44.80 30.17 -19.32
N GLY A 179 45.75 30.17 -18.37
CA GLY A 179 45.75 29.30 -17.21
C GLY A 179 46.00 27.81 -17.60
N ASN A 180 45.32 26.90 -16.92
CA ASN A 180 45.35 25.45 -17.21
C ASN A 180 44.39 25.04 -18.33
N GLY A 181 43.65 25.97 -18.93
CA GLY A 181 42.67 25.73 -20.00
C GLY A 181 41.32 25.21 -19.52
N SER A 182 41.08 25.15 -18.20
CA SER A 182 39.79 24.71 -17.66
C SER A 182 38.77 25.82 -17.55
N ILE A 183 37.51 25.44 -17.61
CA ILE A 183 36.33 26.30 -17.51
C ILE A 183 35.46 25.77 -16.39
N ASN A 184 34.89 26.66 -15.59
CA ASN A 184 33.88 26.31 -14.59
C ASN A 184 32.53 26.84 -15.05
N GLU A 185 31.55 25.96 -15.11
CA GLU A 185 30.18 26.33 -15.50
C GLU A 185 29.14 25.63 -14.65
N VAL A 186 27.96 26.26 -14.59
CA VAL A 186 26.78 25.67 -13.98
C VAL A 186 26.10 24.76 -15.00
N TYR A 187 25.54 23.67 -14.52
CA TYR A 187 24.75 22.78 -15.36
C TYR A 187 23.52 22.25 -14.62
N ILE A 188 22.53 21.81 -15.39
CA ILE A 188 21.28 21.20 -14.89
C ILE A 188 21.26 19.74 -15.36
N PRO A 189 21.45 18.77 -14.46
CA PRO A 189 21.23 17.37 -14.76
C PRO A 189 19.73 17.05 -14.68
N LEU A 190 19.21 16.39 -15.69
CA LEU A 190 17.88 15.79 -15.74
C LEU A 190 18.06 14.32 -16.11
N GLY A 191 17.62 13.42 -15.23
CA GLY A 191 17.80 11.99 -15.43
C GLY A 191 16.53 11.19 -15.16
N LEU A 192 16.49 10.04 -15.76
CA LEU A 192 15.51 9.00 -15.49
C LEU A 192 16.22 7.65 -15.38
N GLY A 193 15.70 6.75 -14.57
CA GLY A 193 16.34 5.45 -14.39
C GLY A 193 15.46 4.42 -13.73
N LEU A 194 16.05 3.26 -13.56
CA LEU A 194 15.45 2.10 -12.92
C LEU A 194 16.40 1.59 -11.84
N LYS A 195 15.87 1.35 -10.66
CA LYS A 195 16.59 0.63 -9.59
C LYS A 195 16.00 -0.74 -9.42
N PHE A 196 16.88 -1.72 -9.21
CA PHE A 196 16.54 -3.11 -8.96
C PHE A 196 17.09 -3.51 -7.60
N ASP A 197 16.25 -4.04 -6.73
CA ASP A 197 16.67 -4.58 -5.44
C ASP A 197 17.36 -5.93 -5.66
N LEU A 198 18.69 -5.99 -5.46
CA LEU A 198 19.49 -7.21 -5.60
C LEU A 198 19.60 -7.98 -4.29
N ALA A 199 19.77 -7.26 -3.18
CA ALA A 199 19.92 -7.82 -1.84
C ALA A 199 19.57 -6.76 -0.79
N PRO A 200 19.33 -7.14 0.47
CA PRO A 200 19.01 -6.19 1.54
C PRO A 200 20.03 -5.07 1.66
N GLY A 201 19.72 -3.92 1.09
CA GLY A 201 20.56 -2.72 1.09
C GLY A 201 21.53 -2.61 -0.08
N VAL A 202 21.40 -3.43 -1.11
CA VAL A 202 22.18 -3.37 -2.35
C VAL A 202 21.24 -3.27 -3.54
N ASN A 203 21.30 -2.17 -4.27
CA ASN A 203 20.49 -1.96 -5.45
C ASN A 203 21.37 -1.84 -6.71
N LEU A 204 20.93 -2.41 -7.80
CA LEU A 204 21.44 -2.09 -9.13
C LEU A 204 20.75 -0.81 -9.60
N ASP A 205 21.54 0.14 -10.06
CA ASP A 205 21.09 1.44 -10.56
C ASP A 205 21.41 1.55 -12.04
N MET A 206 20.40 1.78 -12.87
CA MET A 206 20.54 1.99 -14.31
C MET A 206 19.86 3.28 -14.68
N GLY A 207 20.60 4.22 -15.27
CA GLY A 207 20.05 5.53 -15.56
C GLY A 207 20.56 6.14 -16.86
N TYR A 208 19.77 7.07 -17.33
CA TYR A 208 20.10 7.96 -18.43
C TYR A 208 19.88 9.41 -17.98
N GLN A 209 20.92 10.22 -18.11
CA GLN A 209 20.93 11.61 -17.66
C GLN A 209 21.34 12.52 -18.81
N VAL A 210 20.62 13.61 -18.99
CA VAL A 210 21.00 14.72 -19.89
C VAL A 210 21.47 15.86 -19.04
N ASN A 211 22.63 16.41 -19.38
CA ASN A 211 23.28 17.51 -18.71
C ASN A 211 23.22 18.74 -19.60
N PHE A 212 22.47 19.74 -19.19
CA PHE A 212 22.34 21.01 -19.87
C PHE A 212 23.38 21.96 -19.30
N VAL A 213 24.41 22.24 -20.06
CA VAL A 213 25.49 23.14 -19.66
C VAL A 213 25.08 24.58 -19.96
N ASN A 214 25.31 25.50 -19.04
CA ASN A 214 24.96 26.92 -19.25
C ASN A 214 26.03 27.66 -20.04
N SER A 215 26.50 27.07 -21.12
CA SER A 215 27.55 27.60 -21.97
C SER A 215 27.56 26.93 -23.33
N ASP A 216 28.01 27.65 -24.35
CA ASP A 216 28.28 27.21 -25.72
C ASP A 216 29.77 26.91 -25.94
N ASN A 217 30.52 26.66 -24.88
CA ASN A 217 31.97 26.42 -24.90
C ASN A 217 32.36 25.02 -24.49
N PHE A 218 31.36 24.14 -24.23
CA PHE A 218 31.66 22.82 -23.73
C PHE A 218 32.33 21.93 -24.77
N ASP A 219 31.97 22.08 -26.02
CA ASP A 219 32.62 21.36 -27.15
C ASP A 219 33.80 22.10 -27.73
N GLY A 220 34.09 23.33 -27.26
CA GLY A 220 35.21 24.15 -27.72
C GLY A 220 34.98 24.81 -29.08
N TYR A 221 33.75 24.86 -29.57
CA TYR A 221 33.35 25.55 -30.77
C TYR A 221 32.11 26.39 -30.50
N ASN A 222 32.27 27.70 -30.47
CA ASN A 222 31.19 28.62 -30.24
C ASN A 222 30.48 28.94 -31.55
N HIS A 223 29.45 28.18 -31.91
CA HIS A 223 28.73 28.34 -33.15
C HIS A 223 27.21 28.27 -32.93
N GLY A 224 26.52 29.37 -33.18
CA GLY A 224 25.05 29.44 -32.98
C GLY A 224 24.65 30.17 -31.72
N SER A 225 23.47 29.84 -31.20
CA SER A 225 22.84 30.50 -30.05
C SER A 225 22.36 29.51 -28.99
N THR A 226 22.75 28.25 -29.09
CA THR A 226 22.24 27.19 -28.20
C THR A 226 23.31 26.66 -27.27
N ASN A 227 23.02 26.62 -26.00
CA ASN A 227 23.92 26.02 -25.01
C ASN A 227 24.14 24.54 -25.24
N ASP A 228 25.33 24.08 -24.91
CA ASP A 228 25.76 22.70 -25.07
C ASP A 228 25.07 21.75 -24.10
N ARG A 229 24.99 20.50 -24.49
CA ARG A 229 24.45 19.42 -23.69
C ARG A 229 25.12 18.10 -23.99
N PHE A 230 25.17 17.23 -23.02
CA PHE A 230 25.66 15.87 -23.21
C PHE A 230 24.82 14.91 -22.38
N SER A 231 24.81 13.65 -22.76
CA SER A 231 24.12 12.60 -21.99
C SER A 231 25.11 11.63 -21.37
N TYR A 232 24.63 11.00 -20.32
CA TYR A 232 25.32 9.96 -19.59
C TYR A 232 24.38 8.78 -19.33
N ALA A 233 24.65 7.67 -20.02
CA ALA A 233 23.97 6.40 -19.76
C ALA A 233 24.85 5.57 -18.83
N HIS A 234 24.34 5.19 -17.66
CA HIS A 234 25.14 4.55 -16.62
C HIS A 234 24.48 3.32 -16.03
N ILE A 235 25.32 2.47 -15.48
CA ILE A 235 24.98 1.36 -14.62
C ILE A 235 25.85 1.42 -13.37
N GLY A 236 25.29 1.09 -12.21
CA GLY A 236 26.01 1.18 -10.95
C GLY A 236 25.40 0.35 -9.84
N LEU A 237 26.02 0.42 -8.70
CA LEU A 237 25.55 -0.21 -7.46
C LEU A 237 25.34 0.85 -6.39
N GLU A 238 24.19 0.79 -5.73
CA GLU A 238 23.86 1.62 -4.58
C GLU A 238 23.86 0.76 -3.32
N PHE A 239 24.52 1.24 -2.27
CA PHE A 239 24.65 0.57 -0.98
C PHE A 239 23.98 1.42 0.12
N ALA A 240 23.02 0.85 0.80
CA ALA A 240 22.37 1.50 1.94
C ALA A 240 23.27 1.48 3.18
N LEU A 241 23.49 2.63 3.76
CA LEU A 241 24.33 2.81 4.94
C LEU A 241 23.54 2.62 6.24
N GLY A 242 24.15 1.99 7.24
CA GLY A 242 23.58 1.75 8.56
C GLY A 242 23.36 0.28 8.87
N SER A 243 22.68 0.00 9.99
CA SER A 243 22.48 -1.37 10.47
C SER A 243 21.70 -2.23 9.48
N SER A 244 22.20 -3.41 9.16
CA SER A 244 21.55 -4.39 8.29
C SER A 244 20.21 -4.91 8.84
N LYS A 245 19.97 -4.73 10.15
CA LYS A 245 18.69 -5.07 10.80
C LYS A 245 17.56 -4.08 10.44
N LYS A 246 17.89 -2.92 9.87
CA LYS A 246 16.91 -1.93 9.46
C LYS A 246 16.70 -2.00 7.96
N PRO A 247 15.46 -2.04 7.46
CA PRO A 247 15.20 -1.99 6.03
C PRO A 247 15.58 -0.63 5.43
N GLN A 248 15.80 -0.60 4.14
CA GLN A 248 16.13 0.63 3.40
C GLN A 248 14.86 1.43 3.13
N MET A 249 14.87 2.75 3.42
CA MET A 249 13.70 3.60 3.20
C MET A 249 13.31 3.70 1.73
N ALA A 250 14.28 3.74 0.83
CA ALA A 250 14.04 3.87 -0.62
C ALA A 250 13.26 2.67 -1.20
N THR A 251 13.48 1.46 -0.67
CA THR A 251 12.81 0.24 -1.09
C THR A 251 11.64 -0.14 -0.18
N HIS A 252 11.42 0.63 0.90
CA HIS A 252 10.32 0.36 1.83
C HIS A 252 8.98 0.78 1.23
N ASN A 253 8.02 -0.15 1.22
CA ASN A 253 6.66 0.12 0.81
C ASN A 253 5.75 0.22 2.04
N PRO A 254 5.28 1.42 2.44
CA PRO A 254 4.40 1.59 3.59
C PRO A 254 3.10 0.78 3.49
N VAL A 255 2.58 0.61 2.27
CA VAL A 255 1.35 -0.15 2.02
C VAL A 255 1.56 -1.64 2.30
N SER A 256 2.73 -2.20 1.93
CA SER A 256 3.04 -3.61 2.24
C SER A 256 3.19 -3.84 3.74
N SER A 257 3.73 -2.87 4.48
CA SER A 257 3.81 -2.94 5.95
C SER A 257 2.43 -2.89 6.60
N MET A 258 1.56 -1.98 6.16
CA MET A 258 0.16 -1.93 6.63
C MET A 258 -0.58 -3.24 6.32
N ARG A 259 -0.36 -3.82 5.15
CA ARG A 259 -0.95 -5.11 4.78
C ARG A 259 -0.42 -6.24 5.65
N ALA A 260 0.88 -6.28 5.91
CA ALA A 260 1.50 -7.28 6.80
C ALA A 260 0.95 -7.17 8.23
N GLU A 261 0.78 -5.96 8.76
CA GLU A 261 0.14 -5.71 10.05
C GLU A 261 -1.29 -6.23 10.08
N TYR A 262 -2.10 -5.84 9.10
CA TYR A 262 -3.48 -6.31 8.97
C TYR A 262 -3.58 -7.84 8.86
N LEU A 263 -2.70 -8.47 8.09
CA LEU A 263 -2.68 -9.94 7.95
C LEU A 263 -2.25 -10.63 9.26
N SER A 264 -1.29 -10.04 10.00
CA SER A 264 -0.86 -10.58 11.29
C SER A 264 -1.96 -10.44 12.36
N GLU A 265 -2.65 -9.30 12.41
CA GLU A 265 -3.80 -9.08 13.30
C GLU A 265 -4.96 -10.01 12.96
N ASN A 266 -5.25 -10.20 11.67
CA ASN A 266 -6.27 -11.17 11.24
C ASN A 266 -5.88 -12.61 11.60
N ALA A 267 -4.60 -12.98 11.47
CA ALA A 267 -4.14 -14.31 11.86
C ALA A 267 -4.26 -14.53 13.37
N GLN A 268 -3.89 -13.52 14.17
CA GLN A 268 -4.06 -13.55 15.64
C GLN A 268 -5.54 -13.63 16.03
N THR A 269 -6.39 -12.82 15.40
CA THR A 269 -7.83 -12.83 15.64
C THR A 269 -8.45 -14.16 15.28
N LYS A 270 -8.07 -14.75 14.13
CA LYS A 270 -8.53 -16.09 13.75
C LYS A 270 -8.06 -17.17 14.72
N SER A 271 -6.80 -17.09 15.19
CA SER A 271 -6.29 -18.02 16.18
C SER A 271 -7.03 -17.92 17.51
N LEU A 272 -7.29 -16.69 17.98
CA LEU A 272 -8.04 -16.44 19.21
C LEU A 272 -9.50 -16.92 19.05
N LEU A 273 -10.14 -16.63 17.92
CA LEU A 273 -11.48 -17.09 17.62
C LEU A 273 -11.56 -18.62 17.61
N GLN A 274 -10.57 -19.27 16.99
CA GLN A 274 -10.51 -20.74 16.99
C GLN A 274 -10.37 -21.30 18.40
N GLN A 275 -9.51 -20.70 19.24
CA GLN A 275 -9.36 -21.09 20.64
C GLN A 275 -10.67 -20.92 21.44
N LEU A 276 -11.41 -19.83 21.20
CA LEU A 276 -12.70 -19.61 21.83
C LEU A 276 -13.75 -20.63 21.38
N ILE A 277 -13.79 -20.94 20.08
CA ILE A 277 -14.68 -21.98 19.53
C ILE A 277 -14.36 -23.35 20.14
N ASP A 278 -13.08 -23.70 20.21
CA ASP A 278 -12.65 -24.98 20.77
C ASP A 278 -12.95 -25.07 22.27
N ALA A 279 -12.75 -23.97 23.02
CA ALA A 279 -13.10 -23.90 24.44
C ALA A 279 -14.61 -23.99 24.68
N GLU A 280 -15.41 -23.33 23.82
CA GLU A 280 -16.88 -23.40 23.93
C GLU A 280 -17.39 -24.78 23.57
N LYS A 281 -16.82 -25.43 22.55
CA LYS A 281 -17.12 -26.80 22.20
C LYS A 281 -16.79 -27.77 23.34
N ALA A 282 -15.62 -27.62 23.98
CA ALA A 282 -15.24 -28.44 25.12
C ALA A 282 -16.21 -28.26 26.30
N LYS A 283 -16.63 -27.00 26.58
CA LYS A 283 -17.65 -26.74 27.60
C LYS A 283 -19.01 -27.37 27.26
N LYS A 284 -19.41 -27.29 26.01
CA LYS A 284 -20.64 -27.93 25.51
C LYS A 284 -20.59 -29.42 25.68
N ASP A 285 -19.48 -30.05 25.31
CA ASP A 285 -19.27 -31.49 25.41
C ASP A 285 -19.26 -31.93 26.90
N GLN A 286 -18.59 -31.17 27.75
CA GLN A 286 -18.58 -31.39 29.21
C GLN A 286 -20.02 -31.28 29.80
N LEU A 287 -20.74 -30.20 29.44
CA LEU A 287 -22.12 -30.02 29.90
C LEU A 287 -23.03 -31.14 29.41
N SER A 288 -22.83 -31.61 28.17
CA SER A 288 -23.57 -32.77 27.65
C SER A 288 -23.28 -34.05 28.43
N ASN A 289 -22.01 -34.30 28.81
CA ASN A 289 -21.64 -35.44 29.63
C ASN A 289 -22.17 -35.33 31.06
N ASP A 290 -22.11 -34.15 31.65
CA ASP A 290 -22.67 -33.88 32.99
C ASP A 290 -24.20 -34.10 33.00
N LEU A 291 -24.85 -33.62 31.91
CA LEU A 291 -26.29 -33.85 31.73
C LEU A 291 -26.62 -35.32 31.59
N ASN A 292 -25.85 -36.07 30.78
CA ASN A 292 -26.04 -37.52 30.62
C ASN A 292 -25.82 -38.28 31.95
N THR A 293 -24.80 -37.87 32.71
CA THR A 293 -24.49 -38.47 34.02
C THR A 293 -25.58 -38.18 35.03
N THR A 294 -26.08 -36.92 35.05
CA THR A 294 -27.18 -36.52 35.90
C THR A 294 -28.47 -37.30 35.57
N ASN A 295 -28.78 -37.42 34.28
CA ASN A 295 -29.93 -38.19 33.81
C ASN A 295 -29.81 -39.67 34.16
N ALA A 296 -28.63 -40.26 34.03
CA ALA A 296 -28.39 -41.67 34.41
C ALA A 296 -28.54 -41.91 35.92
N ASN A 297 -28.08 -40.91 36.73
CA ASN A 297 -28.24 -41.00 38.18
C ASN A 297 -29.70 -40.81 38.60
N LEU A 298 -30.43 -39.90 37.93
CA LEU A 298 -31.87 -39.70 38.18
C LEU A 298 -32.63 -40.99 37.86
N ALA A 299 -32.33 -41.62 36.72
CA ALA A 299 -32.95 -42.90 36.32
C ALA A 299 -32.69 -44.06 37.29
N LYS A 300 -31.56 -44.03 38.02
CA LYS A 300 -31.20 -45.02 39.02
C LYS A 300 -31.91 -44.85 40.38
N LEU A 301 -32.30 -43.61 40.67
CA LEU A 301 -32.79 -43.24 42.01
C LEU A 301 -34.33 -43.26 42.12
N THR A 302 -35.02 -43.36 40.99
CA THR A 302 -36.47 -43.13 40.98
C THR A 302 -37.20 -44.05 40.00
N THR A 303 -38.23 -44.68 40.45
CA THR A 303 -39.22 -45.39 39.64
C THR A 303 -40.30 -44.39 39.21
N ASP A 304 -40.60 -44.32 37.92
CA ASP A 304 -41.70 -43.57 37.34
C ASP A 304 -42.64 -44.61 36.67
N SER A 305 -43.74 -44.87 37.29
CA SER A 305 -44.61 -46.01 36.95
C SER A 305 -45.55 -45.74 35.80
N ASP A 306 -45.94 -44.46 35.57
CA ASP A 306 -46.80 -44.05 34.47
C ASP A 306 -46.08 -43.36 33.32
N GLY A 307 -44.77 -43.04 33.51
CA GLY A 307 -43.90 -42.45 32.48
C GLY A 307 -44.17 -40.98 32.21
N ASP A 308 -44.66 -40.26 33.18
CA ASP A 308 -44.98 -38.83 33.09
C ASP A 308 -43.78 -37.92 33.47
N GLY A 309 -42.68 -38.48 33.96
CA GLY A 309 -41.44 -37.80 34.31
C GLY A 309 -41.38 -37.37 35.79
N VAL A 310 -42.36 -37.65 36.59
CA VAL A 310 -42.38 -37.47 38.04
C VAL A 310 -42.34 -38.83 38.73
N VAL A 311 -41.38 -38.94 39.63
CA VAL A 311 -41.23 -40.19 40.41
C VAL A 311 -42.43 -40.44 41.25
N ASP A 312 -42.79 -41.70 41.43
CA ASP A 312 -43.95 -42.17 42.20
C ASP A 312 -44.08 -41.53 43.59
N VAL A 313 -42.94 -41.23 44.24
CA VAL A 313 -42.88 -40.62 45.57
C VAL A 313 -43.37 -39.16 45.58
N ASN A 314 -43.19 -38.45 44.47
CA ASN A 314 -43.55 -37.03 44.32
C ASN A 314 -44.74 -36.83 43.40
N ASP A 315 -45.22 -37.89 42.77
CA ASP A 315 -46.33 -37.86 41.83
C ASP A 315 -47.71 -37.73 42.62
N LYS A 316 -48.43 -36.64 42.32
CA LYS A 316 -49.78 -36.41 42.87
C LYS A 316 -50.85 -36.82 41.84
N CYS A 317 -50.49 -37.09 40.60
CA CYS A 317 -51.43 -37.42 39.56
C CYS A 317 -51.05 -38.80 38.95
N PRO A 318 -51.06 -39.90 39.73
CA PRO A 318 -50.65 -41.22 39.27
C PRO A 318 -51.62 -41.71 38.17
N ASN A 319 -51.04 -42.25 37.08
CA ASN A 319 -51.66 -42.62 35.82
C ASN A 319 -51.83 -41.47 34.81
N THR A 320 -50.96 -40.46 34.86
CA THR A 320 -50.84 -39.49 33.78
C THR A 320 -50.39 -40.19 32.48
N PRO A 321 -51.07 -39.99 31.34
CA PRO A 321 -50.65 -40.63 30.08
C PRO A 321 -49.22 -40.32 29.67
N ALA A 322 -48.46 -41.33 29.26
CA ALA A 322 -47.08 -41.17 28.85
C ALA A 322 -46.92 -40.07 27.81
N GLY A 323 -45.91 -39.15 28.00
CA GLY A 323 -45.62 -38.01 27.12
C GLY A 323 -46.42 -36.75 27.41
N THR A 324 -47.25 -36.72 28.42
CA THR A 324 -47.91 -35.50 28.92
C THR A 324 -46.89 -34.68 29.71
N LYS A 325 -46.82 -33.36 29.45
CA LYS A 325 -45.96 -32.45 30.24
C LYS A 325 -46.63 -32.13 31.55
N VAL A 326 -45.99 -32.50 32.64
CA VAL A 326 -46.51 -32.33 34.02
C VAL A 326 -45.70 -31.31 34.78
N ASP A 327 -46.26 -30.75 35.85
CA ASP A 327 -45.52 -29.95 36.83
C ASP A 327 -44.71 -30.85 37.78
N GLY A 328 -43.96 -30.27 38.72
CA GLY A 328 -43.13 -31.04 39.66
C GLY A 328 -43.92 -31.96 40.61
N SER A 329 -45.21 -32.05 40.48
CA SER A 329 -46.10 -32.93 41.22
C SER A 329 -46.81 -34.00 40.34
N GLY A 330 -46.38 -34.19 39.08
CA GLY A 330 -46.94 -35.15 38.15
C GLY A 330 -48.22 -34.68 37.44
N CYS A 331 -48.65 -33.43 37.63
CA CYS A 331 -49.86 -32.90 37.05
C CYS A 331 -49.62 -32.05 35.78
N PRO A 332 -50.49 -32.12 34.74
CA PRO A 332 -50.27 -31.51 33.43
C PRO A 332 -50.06 -29.98 33.44
N LEU A 333 -49.03 -29.49 32.71
CA LEU A 333 -48.64 -28.08 32.58
C LEU A 333 -49.06 -27.46 31.25
N ALA A 334 -49.63 -26.25 31.28
CA ALA A 334 -49.84 -25.42 30.10
C ALA A 334 -48.62 -24.49 29.83
N LYS A 335 -48.07 -24.56 28.63
CA LYS A 335 -46.94 -23.69 28.22
C LYS A 335 -47.40 -22.37 27.62
N PRO A 336 -46.88 -21.23 28.07
CA PRO A 336 -47.06 -19.96 27.36
C PRO A 336 -46.16 -19.90 26.15
N VAL A 337 -46.70 -19.62 24.99
CA VAL A 337 -45.96 -19.37 23.74
C VAL A 337 -45.94 -17.86 23.52
N ILE A 338 -44.78 -17.29 23.54
CA ILE A 338 -44.58 -15.87 23.23
C ILE A 338 -44.33 -15.72 21.73
N TYR A 339 -45.21 -15.03 21.01
CA TYR A 339 -45.09 -14.76 19.57
C TYR A 339 -44.73 -13.30 19.36
N VAL A 340 -43.89 -13.03 18.35
CA VAL A 340 -43.66 -11.66 17.83
C VAL A 340 -44.93 -11.21 17.13
N THR A 341 -45.62 -10.20 17.68
CA THR A 341 -46.88 -9.68 17.13
C THR A 341 -46.64 -8.64 16.03
N GLU A 342 -47.66 -8.29 15.27
CA GLU A 342 -47.54 -7.21 14.26
C GLU A 342 -47.32 -5.84 14.90
N GLU A 343 -47.81 -5.63 16.14
CA GLU A 343 -47.52 -4.44 16.95
C GLU A 343 -46.03 -4.36 17.28
N ASP A 344 -45.39 -5.46 17.67
CA ASP A 344 -43.96 -5.52 17.97
C ASP A 344 -43.11 -5.16 16.72
N LYS A 345 -43.49 -5.72 15.58
CA LYS A 345 -42.85 -5.39 14.29
C LYS A 345 -43.03 -3.92 13.91
N LYS A 346 -44.21 -3.34 14.26
CA LYS A 346 -44.49 -1.92 14.02
C LYS A 346 -43.56 -1.01 14.85
N VAL A 347 -43.36 -1.31 16.15
CA VAL A 347 -42.43 -0.56 17.01
C VAL A 347 -41.02 -0.53 16.40
N VAL A 348 -40.53 -1.66 15.93
CA VAL A 348 -39.23 -1.76 15.30
C VAL A 348 -39.20 -0.99 13.97
N LYS A 349 -40.24 -1.11 13.15
CA LYS A 349 -40.33 -0.39 11.87
C LYS A 349 -40.36 1.14 12.05
N ASP A 350 -41.04 1.62 13.06
CA ASP A 350 -41.07 3.04 13.41
C ASP A 350 -39.72 3.54 13.89
N ALA A 351 -38.98 2.71 14.63
CA ALA A 351 -37.62 3.03 15.04
C ALA A 351 -36.67 3.15 13.85
N ILE A 352 -36.72 2.23 12.89
CA ILE A 352 -35.93 2.27 11.66
C ILE A 352 -36.22 3.54 10.85
N LYS A 353 -37.51 3.90 10.71
CA LYS A 353 -37.94 5.07 9.93
C LYS A 353 -37.44 6.39 10.52
N ASN A 354 -37.35 6.47 11.85
CA ASN A 354 -36.94 7.69 12.55
C ASN A 354 -35.47 7.70 12.96
N LEU A 355 -34.68 6.72 12.51
CA LEU A 355 -33.27 6.59 12.88
C LEU A 355 -32.39 7.43 11.98
N GLU A 356 -31.69 8.39 12.55
CA GLU A 356 -30.71 9.19 11.86
C GLU A 356 -29.40 9.26 12.65
N PHE A 357 -28.31 9.39 11.89
CA PHE A 357 -26.97 9.60 12.40
C PHE A 357 -26.41 10.93 11.91
N ASP A 358 -25.43 11.46 12.61
CA ASP A 358 -24.64 12.56 12.11
C ASP A 358 -23.91 12.18 10.82
N LEU A 359 -23.67 13.16 9.97
CA LEU A 359 -23.03 12.93 8.68
C LEU A 359 -21.62 12.36 8.89
N GLY A 360 -21.38 11.19 8.29
CA GLY A 360 -20.10 10.50 8.39
C GLY A 360 -19.77 9.90 9.77
N LYS A 361 -20.70 9.93 10.72
CA LYS A 361 -20.48 9.43 12.07
C LYS A 361 -21.45 8.31 12.45
N SER A 362 -21.18 7.66 13.59
CA SER A 362 -22.06 6.69 14.25
C SER A 362 -22.86 7.29 15.40
N THR A 363 -22.77 8.60 15.64
CA THR A 363 -23.53 9.32 16.66
C THR A 363 -24.99 9.35 16.28
N ILE A 364 -25.85 8.78 17.13
CA ILE A 364 -27.32 8.78 16.97
C ILE A 364 -27.82 10.17 17.29
N ARG A 365 -28.71 10.71 16.47
CA ARG A 365 -29.31 12.03 16.72
C ARG A 365 -30.39 11.95 17.76
N ASP A 366 -30.52 12.98 18.58
CA ASP A 366 -31.41 13.02 19.73
C ASP A 366 -32.89 12.75 19.40
N HIS A 367 -33.36 13.21 18.23
CA HIS A 367 -34.75 12.96 17.82
C HIS A 367 -35.02 11.48 17.49
N SER A 368 -34.00 10.64 17.29
CA SER A 368 -34.16 9.19 17.11
C SER A 368 -34.29 8.41 18.41
N LEU A 369 -33.83 8.99 19.53
CA LEU A 369 -33.77 8.31 20.84
C LEU A 369 -35.14 7.84 21.35
N PRO A 370 -36.24 8.63 21.26
CA PRO A 370 -37.54 8.19 21.79
C PRO A 370 -38.09 6.93 21.09
N SER A 371 -37.75 6.73 19.81
CA SER A 371 -38.17 5.51 19.09
C SER A 371 -37.33 4.31 19.48
N LEU A 372 -36.05 4.51 19.76
CA LEU A 372 -35.15 3.47 20.28
C LEU A 372 -35.47 3.09 21.72
N ASP A 373 -35.93 4.03 22.54
CA ASP A 373 -36.44 3.73 23.92
C ASP A 373 -37.59 2.73 23.89
N ARG A 374 -38.53 2.88 22.93
CA ARG A 374 -39.64 1.92 22.76
C ARG A 374 -39.14 0.54 22.33
N VAL A 375 -38.10 0.46 21.47
CA VAL A 375 -37.50 -0.82 21.13
C VAL A 375 -36.79 -1.44 22.33
N ALA A 376 -36.06 -0.64 23.11
CA ALA A 376 -35.44 -1.13 24.35
C ALA A 376 -36.47 -1.70 25.33
N GLN A 377 -37.58 -0.96 25.56
CA GLN A 377 -38.68 -1.43 26.42
C GLN A 377 -39.27 -2.73 25.90
N LEU A 378 -39.52 -2.85 24.59
CA LEU A 378 -40.04 -4.07 23.98
C LEU A 378 -39.09 -5.27 24.20
N LEU A 379 -37.79 -5.06 24.07
CA LEU A 379 -36.78 -6.11 24.28
C LEU A 379 -36.71 -6.53 25.75
N VAL A 380 -36.88 -5.59 26.68
CA VAL A 380 -36.92 -5.86 28.12
C VAL A 380 -38.20 -6.65 28.49
N ASP A 381 -39.36 -6.17 28.02
CA ASP A 381 -40.68 -6.73 28.40
C ASP A 381 -40.90 -8.13 27.84
N LYS A 382 -40.51 -8.37 26.60
CA LYS A 382 -40.78 -9.62 25.89
C LYS A 382 -39.56 -10.54 25.73
N ASN A 383 -38.39 -10.08 26.14
CA ASN A 383 -37.13 -10.83 26.09
C ASN A 383 -36.80 -11.38 24.69
N PHE A 384 -37.15 -10.65 23.63
CA PHE A 384 -36.82 -10.97 22.25
C PHE A 384 -35.36 -10.80 21.97
N SER A 385 -34.87 -11.47 20.90
CA SER A 385 -33.57 -11.23 20.32
C SER A 385 -33.68 -10.23 19.17
N LEU A 386 -32.66 -9.38 19.00
CA LEU A 386 -32.63 -8.36 17.98
C LEU A 386 -31.35 -8.47 17.16
N LYS A 387 -31.47 -8.50 15.85
CA LYS A 387 -30.34 -8.37 14.91
C LYS A 387 -30.34 -6.99 14.27
N LEU A 388 -29.18 -6.31 14.33
CA LEU A 388 -28.93 -5.01 13.75
C LEU A 388 -27.94 -5.16 12.59
N ALA A 389 -28.35 -4.72 11.39
CA ALA A 389 -27.53 -4.79 10.19
C ALA A 389 -27.28 -3.39 9.63
N GLY A 390 -26.05 -2.91 9.74
CA GLY A 390 -25.66 -1.57 9.26
C GLY A 390 -25.22 -1.57 7.80
N HIS A 391 -25.66 -0.57 7.05
CA HIS A 391 -25.35 -0.38 5.64
C HIS A 391 -24.94 1.06 5.34
N THR A 392 -24.16 1.25 4.28
CA THR A 392 -23.78 2.58 3.76
C THR A 392 -24.11 2.68 2.27
N ASP A 393 -24.03 3.87 1.74
CA ASP A 393 -23.90 4.07 0.30
C ASP A 393 -22.47 3.75 -0.17
N ASN A 394 -22.16 3.95 -1.44
CA ASN A 394 -20.85 3.69 -2.03
C ASN A 394 -19.90 4.90 -2.00
N THR A 395 -20.19 5.92 -1.22
CA THR A 395 -19.33 7.10 -1.09
C THR A 395 -18.17 6.78 -0.12
N GLY A 396 -16.94 6.93 -0.58
CA GLY A 396 -15.74 6.61 0.19
C GLY A 396 -15.17 5.21 -0.05
N SER A 397 -14.18 4.82 0.74
CA SER A 397 -13.55 3.50 0.59
C SER A 397 -14.42 2.39 1.18
N LYS A 398 -14.28 1.17 0.66
CA LYS A 398 -15.00 -0.01 1.16
C LYS A 398 -14.73 -0.28 2.65
N ASP A 399 -13.47 -0.11 3.06
CA ASP A 399 -13.05 -0.38 4.44
C ASP A 399 -13.61 0.67 5.42
N LEU A 400 -13.65 1.94 4.99
CA LEU A 400 -14.28 3.00 5.77
C LEU A 400 -15.78 2.72 5.93
N ASN A 401 -16.45 2.34 4.85
CA ASN A 401 -17.88 2.03 4.85
C ASN A 401 -18.20 0.80 5.70
N MET A 402 -17.36 -0.21 5.67
CA MET A 402 -17.50 -1.40 6.51
C MET A 402 -17.43 -1.02 7.99
N ARG A 403 -16.41 -0.25 8.38
CA ARG A 403 -16.28 0.24 9.77
C ARG A 403 -17.45 1.11 10.17
N LEU A 404 -17.78 2.12 9.39
CA LEU A 404 -18.87 3.06 9.71
C LEU A 404 -20.21 2.34 9.89
N SER A 405 -20.52 1.35 9.06
CA SER A 405 -21.75 0.57 9.17
C SER A 405 -21.78 -0.27 10.44
N LYS A 406 -20.66 -0.89 10.81
CA LYS A 406 -20.52 -1.64 12.06
C LYS A 406 -20.64 -0.72 13.26
N ASP A 407 -19.93 0.41 13.26
CA ASP A 407 -19.96 1.37 14.37
C ASP A 407 -21.36 1.92 14.60
N ARG A 408 -22.15 2.12 13.54
CA ARG A 408 -23.56 2.53 13.65
C ARG A 408 -24.44 1.46 14.31
N ALA A 409 -24.29 0.21 13.88
CA ALA A 409 -25.02 -0.91 14.48
C ALA A 409 -24.64 -1.09 15.97
N GLU A 410 -23.36 -0.99 16.29
CA GLU A 410 -22.86 -1.08 17.67
C GLU A 410 -23.32 0.11 18.54
N SER A 411 -23.39 1.31 17.99
CA SER A 411 -23.92 2.48 18.72
C SER A 411 -25.38 2.28 19.11
N ILE A 412 -26.20 1.70 18.23
CA ILE A 412 -27.59 1.36 18.54
C ILE A 412 -27.64 0.28 19.63
N LYS A 413 -26.86 -0.79 19.48
CA LYS A 413 -26.76 -1.85 20.50
C LYS A 413 -26.39 -1.26 21.86
N ALA A 414 -25.33 -0.46 21.92
CA ALA A 414 -24.87 0.19 23.14
C ALA A 414 -26.00 1.04 23.80
N TYR A 415 -26.73 1.78 22.97
CA TYR A 415 -27.84 2.56 23.45
C TYR A 415 -28.97 1.69 24.03
N LEU A 416 -29.41 0.66 23.30
CA LEU A 416 -30.46 -0.26 23.79
C LEU A 416 -30.04 -0.97 25.08
N VAL A 417 -28.78 -1.38 25.19
CA VAL A 417 -28.22 -1.99 26.41
C VAL A 417 -28.20 -0.98 27.56
N SER A 418 -27.86 0.29 27.31
CA SER A 418 -27.90 1.35 28.32
C SER A 418 -29.31 1.59 28.89
N LYS A 419 -30.34 1.19 28.12
CA LYS A 419 -31.76 1.26 28.52
C LYS A 419 -32.29 -0.06 29.13
N GLY A 420 -31.41 -1.02 29.38
CA GLY A 420 -31.74 -2.26 30.08
C GLY A 420 -31.93 -3.49 29.18
N ALA A 421 -31.84 -3.37 27.88
CA ALA A 421 -31.92 -4.53 26.98
C ALA A 421 -30.72 -5.48 27.18
N ASN A 422 -30.97 -6.80 27.09
CA ASN A 422 -29.94 -7.79 27.28
C ASN A 422 -28.94 -7.82 26.13
N ALA A 423 -27.69 -7.46 26.43
CA ALA A 423 -26.60 -7.39 25.45
C ALA A 423 -26.35 -8.70 24.69
N SER A 424 -26.57 -9.86 25.32
CA SER A 424 -26.38 -11.18 24.73
C SER A 424 -27.44 -11.54 23.68
N ARG A 425 -28.56 -10.81 23.66
CA ARG A 425 -29.66 -10.98 22.72
C ARG A 425 -29.67 -9.97 21.60
N ILE A 426 -28.70 -9.06 21.56
CA ILE A 426 -28.58 -8.06 20.50
C ILE A 426 -27.33 -8.33 19.69
N GLU A 427 -27.50 -8.68 18.43
CA GLU A 427 -26.43 -8.87 17.45
C GLU A 427 -26.27 -7.61 16.59
N ALA A 428 -25.05 -7.09 16.44
CA ALA A 428 -24.74 -5.92 15.62
C ALA A 428 -23.72 -6.25 14.56
N THR A 429 -24.08 -6.06 13.29
CA THR A 429 -23.25 -6.40 12.13
C THR A 429 -23.20 -5.25 11.15
N GLY A 430 -21.99 -4.96 10.61
CA GLY A 430 -21.79 -4.00 9.53
C GLY A 430 -21.62 -4.73 8.20
N TYR A 431 -22.32 -4.28 7.18
CA TYR A 431 -22.23 -4.78 5.79
C TYR A 431 -21.62 -3.78 4.81
N GLY A 432 -21.33 -2.56 5.29
CA GLY A 432 -20.81 -1.50 4.43
C GLY A 432 -21.72 -1.23 3.24
N GLN A 433 -21.11 -1.07 2.08
CA GLN A 433 -21.79 -0.82 0.81
C GLN A 433 -22.17 -2.09 0.04
N ASN A 434 -21.97 -3.29 0.60
CA ASN A 434 -22.07 -4.56 -0.13
C ASN A 434 -23.51 -5.03 -0.37
N GLN A 435 -24.49 -4.48 0.34
CA GLN A 435 -25.90 -4.87 0.24
C GLN A 435 -26.80 -3.64 0.01
N PRO A 436 -26.74 -3.01 -1.18
CA PRO A 436 -27.58 -1.88 -1.51
C PRO A 436 -29.02 -2.33 -1.77
N ILE A 437 -29.99 -1.54 -1.29
CA ILE A 437 -31.43 -1.73 -1.59
C ILE A 437 -31.94 -0.77 -2.66
N ALA A 438 -31.14 0.24 -3.03
CA ALA A 438 -31.43 1.21 -4.05
C ALA A 438 -30.17 1.57 -4.86
N THR A 439 -30.37 2.22 -6.01
CA THR A 439 -29.26 2.64 -6.86
C THR A 439 -28.39 3.70 -6.18
N ASN A 440 -27.09 3.52 -6.16
CA ASN A 440 -26.14 4.52 -5.65
C ASN A 440 -25.93 5.73 -6.58
N LYS A 441 -26.48 5.70 -7.79
CA LYS A 441 -26.32 6.78 -8.77
C LYS A 441 -27.08 8.05 -8.38
N THR A 442 -28.19 7.93 -7.68
CA THR A 442 -29.02 9.06 -7.26
C THR A 442 -28.82 9.41 -5.80
N ALA A 443 -29.03 10.68 -5.43
CA ALA A 443 -28.96 11.11 -4.03
C ALA A 443 -29.99 10.39 -3.14
N ALA A 444 -31.20 10.20 -3.65
CA ALA A 444 -32.29 9.48 -2.97
C ALA A 444 -31.92 7.99 -2.75
N GLY A 445 -31.34 7.34 -3.75
CA GLY A 445 -30.92 5.95 -3.64
C GLY A 445 -29.77 5.77 -2.66
N ARG A 446 -28.80 6.68 -2.63
CA ARG A 446 -27.75 6.70 -1.62
C ARG A 446 -28.31 6.90 -0.21
N GLN A 447 -29.29 7.79 -0.06
CA GLN A 447 -29.97 7.99 1.23
C GLN A 447 -30.65 6.70 1.71
N ALA A 448 -31.35 5.98 0.83
CA ALA A 448 -31.97 4.70 1.17
C ALA A 448 -30.96 3.60 1.58
N ASN A 449 -29.76 3.63 0.96
CA ASN A 449 -28.70 2.67 1.28
C ASN A 449 -28.04 2.96 2.65
N ARG A 450 -28.01 4.19 3.12
CA ARG A 450 -27.53 4.59 4.47
C ARG A 450 -28.59 4.25 5.53
N ARG A 451 -28.68 2.99 5.92
CA ARG A 451 -29.67 2.49 6.87
C ARG A 451 -29.10 1.51 7.87
N VAL A 452 -29.86 1.25 8.90
CA VAL A 452 -29.67 0.07 9.76
C VAL A 452 -30.99 -0.71 9.79
N GLU A 453 -30.94 -1.97 9.47
CA GLU A 453 -32.06 -2.90 9.51
C GLU A 453 -32.14 -3.56 10.88
N PHE A 454 -33.35 -3.77 11.37
CA PHE A 454 -33.64 -4.41 12.64
C PHE A 454 -34.49 -5.65 12.37
N THR A 455 -34.11 -6.77 12.90
CA THR A 455 -34.84 -8.03 12.82
C THR A 455 -35.06 -8.59 14.21
N LEU A 456 -36.36 -8.70 14.63
CA LEU A 456 -36.75 -9.38 15.86
C LEU A 456 -36.92 -10.87 15.65
N TYR A 457 -36.50 -11.68 16.60
CA TYR A 457 -36.68 -13.13 16.61
C TYR A 457 -36.65 -13.69 18.03
#